data_737cbe37f28fa3034021a775c1ada076
#
_entry.id   737cbe37f28fa3034021a775c1ada076
#
_cell.length_a   1.000
_cell.length_b   1.000
_cell.length_c   1.000
_cell.angle_alpha   90.00
_cell.angle_beta   90.00
_cell.angle_gamma   90.00
#
_symmetry.space_group_name_H-M   'P 1'
#
loop_
_entity.id
_entity.type
_entity.pdbx_description
1 polymer ?
#
loop_
_entity_poly.entity_id
_entity_poly.type
_entity_poly.pdbx_seq_one_letter_code
_entity_poly.pdbx_strand_id
1 'polypeptide(L)'
;MIEAEGLCKSYKKVTALKDISLKIGPGEIFGLIGPDGAGKTTLFRILTTLSLADSGTASVCGLDVVKDYRKIRAEIGYMPGHFALYQDLSVEENLQFYATVFGTDVKSNYDNIKDIYCQLEAFHDRKAGALSGGMKQKLALCCALVHRPKVLFLDEPTTGVDAVSRKEFWTMLSRIREGGVCIFVSTPYMDEAALCDRIAMISEGRIIGGGTPQQIRDSFPDKLYAAKGEDIFGMLRVLRATEGVKECNSFGSSCHITVAEGGPDAEALAKVLAQNGFTSCSVSPVEAGIEDCFMSLS
;
A
#
# COMPACT_ATOMS: atom_id res chain seq x y z
N MET A 1 4.88 6.31 -16.96
CA MET A 1 5.98 6.77 -16.08
C MET A 1 6.81 5.58 -15.58
N ILE A 2 6.17 4.51 -15.14
CA ILE A 2 6.80 3.22 -14.80
C ILE A 2 6.17 2.15 -15.68
N GLU A 3 6.97 1.27 -16.26
CA GLU A 3 6.51 0.11 -17.04
C GLU A 3 7.33 -1.10 -16.63
N ALA A 4 6.65 -2.23 -16.47
CA ALA A 4 7.25 -3.53 -16.19
C ALA A 4 6.55 -4.58 -17.02
N GLU A 5 7.30 -5.49 -17.65
CA GLU A 5 6.79 -6.55 -18.51
C GLU A 5 7.46 -7.87 -18.18
N GLY A 6 6.68 -8.86 -17.75
CA GLY A 6 7.12 -10.22 -17.51
C GLY A 6 8.19 -10.37 -16.44
N LEU A 7 8.24 -9.49 -15.42
CA LEU A 7 9.28 -9.53 -14.41
C LEU A 7 9.18 -10.77 -13.55
N CYS A 8 10.27 -11.54 -13.50
CA CYS A 8 10.43 -12.66 -12.60
C CYS A 8 11.64 -12.45 -11.68
N LYS A 9 11.52 -12.92 -10.44
CA LYS A 9 12.62 -12.89 -9.47
C LYS A 9 12.53 -14.04 -8.48
N SER A 10 13.63 -14.75 -8.31
CA SER A 10 13.77 -15.80 -7.32
C SER A 10 14.94 -15.55 -6.39
N TYR A 11 14.81 -15.95 -5.15
CA TYR A 11 15.86 -15.96 -4.14
C TYR A 11 16.03 -17.40 -3.64
N LYS A 12 17.12 -18.06 -4.06
CA LYS A 12 17.37 -19.48 -3.74
C LYS A 12 16.18 -20.36 -4.15
N LYS A 13 15.37 -20.81 -3.18
CA LYS A 13 14.21 -21.69 -3.40
C LYS A 13 12.87 -20.97 -3.45
N VAL A 14 12.83 -19.66 -3.21
CA VAL A 14 11.59 -18.87 -3.17
C VAL A 14 11.49 -18.00 -4.41
N THR A 15 10.44 -18.19 -5.19
CA THR A 15 10.10 -17.30 -6.29
C THR A 15 9.28 -16.13 -5.75
N ALA A 16 9.92 -14.97 -5.70
CA ALA A 16 9.32 -13.75 -5.14
C ALA A 16 8.45 -12.98 -6.13
N LEU A 17 8.75 -13.05 -7.43
CA LEU A 17 7.94 -12.45 -8.50
C LEU A 17 7.77 -13.46 -9.64
N LYS A 18 6.54 -13.56 -10.16
CA LYS A 18 6.12 -14.52 -11.18
C LYS A 18 5.36 -13.78 -12.27
N ASP A 19 6.05 -13.37 -13.33
CA ASP A 19 5.46 -12.73 -14.51
C ASP A 19 4.69 -11.43 -14.19
N ILE A 20 5.37 -10.51 -13.46
CA ILE A 20 4.77 -9.24 -13.09
C ILE A 20 4.81 -8.26 -14.26
N SER A 21 3.62 -7.82 -14.68
CA SER A 21 3.44 -6.77 -15.68
C SER A 21 2.55 -5.67 -15.12
N LEU A 22 2.99 -4.40 -15.22
CA LEU A 22 2.23 -3.24 -14.77
C LEU A 22 2.64 -1.98 -15.52
N LYS A 23 1.73 -1.01 -15.56
CA LYS A 23 1.98 0.31 -16.15
C LYS A 23 1.38 1.40 -15.27
N ILE A 24 2.23 2.38 -14.90
CA ILE A 24 1.88 3.52 -14.04
C ILE A 24 2.11 4.81 -14.83
N GLY A 25 1.09 5.67 -14.83
CA GLY A 25 1.10 6.97 -15.52
C GLY A 25 1.86 8.06 -14.75
N PRO A 26 2.00 9.24 -15.33
CA PRO A 26 2.48 10.42 -14.62
C PRO A 26 1.39 10.99 -13.71
N GLY A 27 1.78 11.57 -12.59
CA GLY A 27 0.88 12.34 -11.72
C GLY A 27 -0.26 11.51 -11.09
N GLU A 28 -0.06 10.21 -10.87
CA GLU A 28 -1.00 9.36 -10.14
C GLU A 28 -0.38 8.75 -8.88
N ILE A 29 -1.22 8.47 -7.90
CA ILE A 29 -0.88 7.59 -6.78
C ILE A 29 -1.30 6.18 -7.17
N PHE A 30 -0.32 5.31 -7.40
CA PHE A 30 -0.57 3.90 -7.70
C PHE A 30 -0.21 3.04 -6.50
N GLY A 31 -1.16 2.24 -6.02
CA GLY A 31 -1.00 1.33 -4.88
C GLY A 31 -0.67 -0.09 -5.30
N LEU A 32 0.33 -0.71 -4.68
CA LEU A 32 0.59 -2.15 -4.74
C LEU A 32 0.15 -2.78 -3.42
N ILE A 33 -1.00 -3.44 -3.44
CA ILE A 33 -1.69 -3.92 -2.25
C ILE A 33 -1.50 -5.42 -2.12
N GLY A 34 -1.13 -5.89 -0.96
CA GLY A 34 -1.01 -7.32 -0.70
C GLY A 34 -0.34 -7.64 0.64
N PRO A 35 -0.43 -8.89 1.11
CA PRO A 35 0.10 -9.30 2.38
C PRO A 35 1.63 -9.25 2.43
N ASP A 36 2.17 -9.42 3.64
CA ASP A 36 3.61 -9.56 3.84
C ASP A 36 4.13 -10.80 3.09
N GLY A 37 5.30 -10.62 2.46
CA GLY A 37 5.90 -11.70 1.66
C GLY A 37 5.33 -11.84 0.24
N ALA A 38 4.31 -11.10 -0.16
CA ALA A 38 3.72 -11.18 -1.51
C ALA A 38 4.64 -10.74 -2.66
N GLY A 39 5.80 -10.14 -2.37
CA GLY A 39 6.79 -9.71 -3.37
C GLY A 39 6.88 -8.20 -3.57
N LYS A 40 6.11 -7.37 -2.83
CA LYS A 40 6.07 -5.91 -2.95
C LYS A 40 7.46 -5.27 -2.93
N THR A 41 8.21 -5.47 -1.84
CA THR A 41 9.58 -4.94 -1.69
C THR A 41 10.54 -5.42 -2.78
N THR A 42 10.36 -6.66 -3.27
CA THR A 42 11.20 -7.19 -4.36
C THR A 42 10.97 -6.41 -5.66
N LEU A 43 9.71 -6.13 -5.99
CA LEU A 43 9.37 -5.32 -7.16
C LEU A 43 9.93 -3.90 -7.02
N PHE A 44 9.77 -3.27 -5.85
CA PHE A 44 10.34 -1.94 -5.57
C PHE A 44 11.85 -1.92 -5.76
N ARG A 45 12.57 -2.90 -5.24
CA ARG A 45 14.04 -3.01 -5.39
C ARG A 45 14.48 -3.13 -6.85
N ILE A 46 13.71 -3.82 -7.69
CA ILE A 46 14.03 -3.91 -9.12
C ILE A 46 13.80 -2.56 -9.79
N LEU A 47 12.65 -1.93 -9.59
CA LEU A 47 12.30 -0.66 -10.22
C LEU A 47 13.17 0.51 -9.74
N THR A 48 13.61 0.49 -8.47
CA THR A 48 14.57 1.46 -7.91
C THR A 48 16.04 1.11 -8.19
N THR A 49 16.28 0.11 -9.04
CA THR A 49 17.63 -0.32 -9.49
C THR A 49 18.52 -0.91 -8.39
N LEU A 50 17.95 -1.35 -7.28
CA LEU A 50 18.68 -1.97 -6.16
C LEU A 50 18.86 -3.48 -6.33
N SER A 51 18.10 -4.11 -7.24
CA SER A 51 18.17 -5.54 -7.56
C SER A 51 17.92 -5.75 -9.05
N LEU A 52 18.49 -6.81 -9.60
CA LEU A 52 18.20 -7.23 -10.98
C LEU A 52 17.06 -8.25 -11.00
N ALA A 53 16.18 -8.17 -12.00
CA ALA A 53 15.25 -9.23 -12.31
C ALA A 53 16.00 -10.44 -12.89
N ASP A 54 15.41 -11.63 -12.77
CA ASP A 54 15.95 -12.84 -13.41
C ASP A 54 15.50 -12.92 -14.89
N SER A 55 14.31 -12.38 -15.19
CA SER A 55 13.77 -12.21 -16.55
C SER A 55 12.76 -11.07 -16.60
N GLY A 56 12.34 -10.69 -17.81
CA GLY A 56 11.47 -9.56 -18.07
C GLY A 56 12.22 -8.23 -18.20
N THR A 57 11.49 -7.16 -18.43
CA THR A 57 12.04 -5.81 -18.62
C THR A 57 11.29 -4.79 -17.77
N ALA A 58 11.96 -3.70 -17.41
CA ALA A 58 11.32 -2.58 -16.76
C ALA A 58 11.96 -1.26 -17.12
N SER A 59 11.15 -0.21 -17.10
CA SER A 59 11.61 1.16 -17.31
C SER A 59 10.98 2.11 -16.29
N VAL A 60 11.73 3.15 -15.91
CA VAL A 60 11.27 4.24 -15.05
C VAL A 60 11.65 5.55 -15.73
N CYS A 61 10.70 6.46 -15.89
CA CYS A 61 10.87 7.70 -16.66
C CYS A 61 11.33 7.46 -18.10
N GLY A 62 10.95 6.32 -18.71
CA GLY A 62 11.42 5.92 -20.05
C GLY A 62 12.87 5.42 -20.10
N LEU A 63 13.52 5.24 -18.95
CA LEU A 63 14.88 4.76 -18.79
C LEU A 63 14.90 3.29 -18.37
N ASP A 64 15.75 2.47 -18.98
CA ASP A 64 15.90 1.05 -18.66
C ASP A 64 16.53 0.85 -17.27
N VAL A 65 15.90 0.05 -16.41
CA VAL A 65 16.33 -0.13 -15.01
C VAL A 65 17.71 -0.77 -14.86
N VAL A 66 18.22 -1.43 -15.90
CA VAL A 66 19.53 -2.08 -15.90
C VAL A 66 20.59 -1.16 -16.51
N LYS A 67 20.30 -0.60 -17.69
CA LYS A 67 21.28 0.18 -18.47
C LYS A 67 21.44 1.61 -17.95
N ASP A 68 20.33 2.24 -17.54
CA ASP A 68 20.28 3.66 -17.16
C ASP A 68 20.17 3.87 -15.64
N TYR A 69 20.55 2.90 -14.80
CA TYR A 69 20.33 2.92 -13.36
C TYR A 69 20.81 4.19 -12.66
N ARG A 70 21.94 4.82 -13.13
CA ARG A 70 22.43 6.07 -12.54
C ARG A 70 21.52 7.26 -12.81
N LYS A 71 20.94 7.33 -14.02
CA LYS A 71 20.00 8.39 -14.40
C LYS A 71 18.69 8.20 -13.63
N ILE A 72 18.20 6.96 -13.53
CA ILE A 72 16.98 6.65 -12.76
C ILE A 72 17.14 7.10 -11.32
N ARG A 73 18.25 6.78 -10.67
CA ARG A 73 18.51 7.17 -9.27
C ARG A 73 18.51 8.68 -9.03
N ALA A 74 18.80 9.48 -10.02
CA ALA A 74 18.72 10.95 -9.96
C ALA A 74 17.27 11.47 -10.14
N GLU A 75 16.38 10.68 -10.75
CA GLU A 75 15.02 11.07 -11.09
C GLU A 75 13.97 10.53 -10.08
N ILE A 76 14.37 9.64 -9.16
CA ILE A 76 13.46 8.99 -8.22
C ILE A 76 13.79 9.34 -6.77
N GLY A 77 12.72 9.47 -5.94
CA GLY A 77 12.83 9.38 -4.49
C GLY A 77 12.45 7.96 -4.04
N TYR A 78 13.16 7.42 -3.07
CA TYR A 78 12.84 6.09 -2.53
C TYR A 78 12.84 6.11 -1.00
N MET A 79 11.76 5.66 -0.43
CA MET A 79 11.56 5.45 0.99
C MET A 79 11.35 3.96 1.24
N PRO A 80 12.34 3.25 1.78
CA PRO A 80 12.23 1.82 2.07
C PRO A 80 11.35 1.56 3.31
N GLY A 81 10.77 0.37 3.40
CA GLY A 81 9.85 -0.03 4.47
C GLY A 81 10.44 -0.09 5.88
N HIS A 82 11.76 0.02 6.02
CA HIS A 82 12.43 0.22 7.29
C HIS A 82 13.05 1.60 7.36
N PHE A 83 13.11 2.18 8.56
CA PHE A 83 13.71 3.49 8.75
C PHE A 83 15.20 3.48 8.38
N ALA A 84 15.54 4.11 7.27
CA ALA A 84 16.87 4.05 6.64
C ALA A 84 17.69 5.34 6.82
N LEU A 85 17.18 6.32 7.57
CA LEU A 85 17.93 7.55 7.85
C LEU A 85 18.95 7.36 8.98
N TYR A 86 19.93 8.25 9.01
CA TYR A 86 20.98 8.23 10.04
C TYR A 86 20.40 8.66 11.39
N GLN A 87 20.25 7.72 12.30
CA GLN A 87 19.59 7.94 13.59
C GLN A 87 20.37 8.87 14.52
N ASP A 88 21.70 8.92 14.37
CA ASP A 88 22.59 9.77 15.16
C ASP A 88 22.71 11.20 14.63
N LEU A 89 22.29 11.44 13.40
CA LEU A 89 22.20 12.77 12.80
C LEU A 89 20.88 13.44 13.20
N SER A 90 20.91 14.77 13.27
CA SER A 90 19.71 15.58 13.50
C SER A 90 18.79 15.56 12.25
N VAL A 91 17.61 16.14 12.41
CA VAL A 91 16.66 16.36 11.28
C VAL A 91 17.34 17.15 10.16
N GLU A 92 17.98 18.28 10.51
CA GLU A 92 18.65 19.13 9.54
C GLU A 92 19.87 18.46 8.90
N GLU A 93 20.69 17.76 9.68
CA GLU A 93 21.85 17.02 9.17
C GLU A 93 21.45 15.91 8.20
N ASN A 94 20.36 15.17 8.47
CA ASN A 94 19.83 14.20 7.51
C ASN A 94 19.43 14.86 6.20
N LEU A 95 18.66 15.95 6.25
CA LEU A 95 18.24 16.67 5.04
C LEU A 95 19.44 17.18 4.24
N GLN A 96 20.42 17.81 4.91
CA GLN A 96 21.63 18.32 4.27
C GLN A 96 22.46 17.19 3.65
N PHE A 97 22.56 16.04 4.32
CA PHE A 97 23.24 14.87 3.79
C PHE A 97 22.60 14.41 2.47
N TYR A 98 21.27 14.21 2.45
CA TYR A 98 20.59 13.76 1.23
C TYR A 98 20.65 14.80 0.12
N ALA A 99 20.48 16.10 0.43
CA ALA A 99 20.65 17.17 -0.55
C ALA A 99 22.05 17.11 -1.18
N THR A 100 23.10 16.94 -0.37
CA THR A 100 24.48 16.82 -0.83
C THR A 100 24.70 15.58 -1.72
N VAL A 101 24.15 14.42 -1.35
CA VAL A 101 24.24 13.18 -2.15
C VAL A 101 23.66 13.37 -3.56
N PHE A 102 22.57 14.14 -3.68
CA PHE A 102 21.93 14.44 -4.95
C PHE A 102 22.50 15.70 -5.64
N GLY A 103 23.59 16.28 -5.15
CA GLY A 103 24.25 17.43 -5.75
C GLY A 103 23.44 18.73 -5.69
N THR A 104 22.60 18.88 -4.68
CA THR A 104 21.77 20.05 -4.44
C THR A 104 21.90 20.55 -3.00
N ASP A 105 21.12 21.54 -2.61
CA ASP A 105 21.06 22.05 -1.24
C ASP A 105 19.60 22.23 -0.79
N VAL A 106 19.40 22.15 0.52
CA VAL A 106 18.06 22.24 1.14
C VAL A 106 17.40 23.59 0.86
N LYS A 107 18.18 24.69 0.91
CA LYS A 107 17.65 26.04 0.78
C LYS A 107 17.06 26.28 -0.62
N SER A 108 17.75 25.85 -1.67
CA SER A 108 17.29 25.98 -3.06
C SER A 108 16.06 25.12 -3.36
N ASN A 109 15.84 24.06 -2.57
CA ASN A 109 14.75 23.11 -2.76
C ASN A 109 13.72 23.11 -1.61
N TYR A 110 13.78 24.12 -0.73
CA TYR A 110 12.89 24.21 0.43
C TYR A 110 11.41 24.16 0.04
N ASP A 111 11.02 24.82 -1.05
CA ASP A 111 9.64 24.82 -1.52
C ASP A 111 9.05 23.44 -1.82
N ASN A 112 9.90 22.44 -2.13
CA ASN A 112 9.42 21.06 -2.39
C ASN A 112 9.05 20.32 -1.12
N ILE A 113 9.62 20.72 0.00
CA ILE A 113 9.49 20.00 1.28
C ILE A 113 8.81 20.84 2.36
N LYS A 114 8.61 22.15 2.14
CA LYS A 114 8.16 23.10 3.17
C LYS A 114 6.87 22.68 3.88
N ASP A 115 5.87 22.18 3.14
CA ASP A 115 4.57 21.79 3.68
C ASP A 115 4.68 20.58 4.65
N ILE A 116 5.76 19.80 4.54
CA ILE A 116 6.06 18.69 5.41
C ILE A 116 7.05 19.13 6.47
N TYR A 117 8.11 19.81 6.05
CA TYR A 117 9.23 20.19 6.90
C TYR A 117 8.84 21.21 7.96
N CYS A 118 7.91 22.12 7.69
CA CYS A 118 7.39 23.08 8.69
C CYS A 118 6.91 22.40 10.00
N GLN A 119 6.46 21.15 9.92
CA GLN A 119 6.07 20.36 11.10
C GLN A 119 7.27 19.78 11.86
N LEU A 120 8.46 19.82 11.27
CA LEU A 120 9.70 19.31 11.83
C LEU A 120 10.67 20.45 12.25
N GLU A 121 10.46 21.68 11.76
CA GLU A 121 11.35 22.82 11.99
C GLU A 121 11.65 23.08 13.46
N ALA A 122 10.65 22.95 14.33
CA ALA A 122 10.83 23.10 15.79
C ALA A 122 11.73 22.01 16.41
N PHE A 123 12.07 20.98 15.63
CA PHE A 123 12.86 19.83 16.06
C PHE A 123 14.12 19.66 15.20
N HIS A 124 14.54 20.69 14.44
CA HIS A 124 15.63 20.59 13.45
C HIS A 124 16.94 20.04 14.04
N ASP A 125 17.27 20.38 15.31
CA ASP A 125 18.44 19.90 16.01
C ASP A 125 18.27 18.50 16.67
N ARG A 126 17.02 17.97 16.70
CA ARG A 126 16.75 16.68 17.34
C ARG A 126 17.29 15.54 16.50
N LYS A 127 17.98 14.59 17.13
CA LYS A 127 18.45 13.36 16.48
C LYS A 127 17.27 12.58 15.92
N ALA A 128 17.41 12.07 14.69
CA ALA A 128 16.37 11.31 14.01
C ALA A 128 15.95 10.06 14.80
N GLY A 129 16.86 9.43 15.53
CA GLY A 129 16.56 8.31 16.42
C GLY A 129 15.55 8.64 17.53
N ALA A 130 15.52 9.90 17.99
CA ALA A 130 14.66 10.39 19.08
C ALA A 130 13.29 10.95 18.59
N LEU A 131 12.99 10.88 17.30
CA LEU A 131 11.72 11.29 16.72
C LEU A 131 10.63 10.21 16.95
N SER A 132 9.35 10.65 16.98
CA SER A 132 8.22 9.71 16.92
C SER A 132 8.16 9.01 15.56
N GLY A 133 7.39 7.90 15.45
CA GLY A 133 7.20 7.19 14.19
C GLY A 133 6.74 8.10 13.06
N GLY A 134 5.67 8.88 13.28
CA GLY A 134 5.15 9.81 12.28
C GLY A 134 6.15 10.92 11.89
N MET A 135 6.94 11.44 12.85
CA MET A 135 8.00 12.41 12.54
C MET A 135 9.13 11.78 11.72
N LYS A 136 9.50 10.53 12.01
CA LYS A 136 10.49 9.78 11.22
C LYS A 136 10.05 9.62 9.77
N GLN A 137 8.77 9.30 9.56
CA GLN A 137 8.20 9.17 8.22
C GLN A 137 8.19 10.50 7.45
N LYS A 138 7.79 11.60 8.13
CA LYS A 138 7.85 12.95 7.55
C LYS A 138 9.28 13.34 7.15
N LEU A 139 10.27 13.06 7.99
CA LEU A 139 11.68 13.32 7.68
C LEU A 139 12.15 12.47 6.50
N ALA A 140 11.82 11.18 6.46
CA ALA A 140 12.17 10.30 5.35
C ALA A 140 11.54 10.77 4.03
N LEU A 141 10.30 11.25 4.07
CA LEU A 141 9.62 11.81 2.91
C LEU A 141 10.29 13.12 2.44
N CYS A 142 10.67 14.02 3.35
CA CYS A 142 11.44 15.21 3.02
C CYS A 142 12.78 14.88 2.35
N CYS A 143 13.51 13.91 2.89
CA CYS A 143 14.79 13.46 2.32
C CYS A 143 14.61 12.86 0.91
N ALA A 144 13.51 12.12 0.68
CA ALA A 144 13.20 11.55 -0.62
C ALA A 144 12.75 12.60 -1.66
N LEU A 145 12.27 13.76 -1.23
CA LEU A 145 11.74 14.83 -2.08
C LEU A 145 12.75 15.98 -2.33
N VAL A 146 13.81 16.09 -1.53
CA VAL A 146 14.71 17.26 -1.55
C VAL A 146 15.34 17.55 -2.90
N HIS A 147 15.50 16.56 -3.76
CA HIS A 147 16.12 16.70 -5.09
C HIS A 147 15.10 16.76 -6.25
N ARG A 148 13.80 16.98 -5.95
CA ARG A 148 12.70 17.10 -6.94
C ARG A 148 12.52 15.87 -7.82
N PRO A 149 12.28 14.70 -7.27
CA PRO A 149 12.10 13.49 -8.07
C PRO A 149 10.84 13.57 -8.94
N LYS A 150 10.85 12.90 -10.09
CA LYS A 150 9.68 12.70 -10.96
C LYS A 150 8.79 11.55 -10.47
N VAL A 151 9.41 10.58 -9.81
CA VAL A 151 8.74 9.39 -9.26
C VAL A 151 9.15 9.20 -7.81
N LEU A 152 8.18 8.96 -6.96
CA LEU A 152 8.37 8.64 -5.54
C LEU A 152 7.97 7.20 -5.29
N PHE A 153 8.91 6.38 -4.86
CA PHE A 153 8.68 5.00 -4.43
C PHE A 153 8.59 4.95 -2.91
N LEU A 154 7.48 4.44 -2.37
CA LEU A 154 7.21 4.35 -0.93
C LEU A 154 6.88 2.90 -0.56
N ASP A 155 7.82 2.22 0.08
CA ASP A 155 7.65 0.83 0.48
C ASP A 155 7.13 0.76 1.90
N GLU A 156 5.83 0.49 2.05
CA GLU A 156 5.10 0.40 3.32
C GLU A 156 5.30 1.63 4.25
N PRO A 157 5.08 2.85 3.75
CA PRO A 157 5.49 4.07 4.44
C PRO A 157 4.75 4.34 5.76
N THR A 158 3.61 3.69 5.98
CA THR A 158 2.72 3.92 7.14
C THR A 158 2.74 2.77 8.15
N THR A 159 3.56 1.73 7.91
CA THR A 159 3.68 0.60 8.82
C THR A 159 4.26 1.05 10.17
N GLY A 160 3.57 0.71 11.26
CA GLY A 160 3.96 1.10 12.62
C GLY A 160 3.67 2.57 12.98
N VAL A 161 2.88 3.27 12.18
CA VAL A 161 2.45 4.65 12.41
C VAL A 161 1.01 4.68 12.95
N ASP A 162 0.72 5.56 13.89
CA ASP A 162 -0.62 5.74 14.44
C ASP A 162 -1.62 6.27 13.37
N ALA A 163 -2.92 6.06 13.62
CA ALA A 163 -3.97 6.39 12.65
C ALA A 163 -4.03 7.87 12.26
N VAL A 164 -3.72 8.79 13.18
CA VAL A 164 -3.74 10.24 12.91
C VAL A 164 -2.58 10.60 11.98
N SER A 165 -1.37 10.15 12.33
CA SER A 165 -0.17 10.36 11.52
C SER A 165 -0.28 9.70 10.14
N ARG A 166 -0.92 8.52 10.02
CA ARG A 166 -1.23 7.88 8.73
C ARG A 166 -2.10 8.78 7.86
N LYS A 167 -3.21 9.29 8.39
CA LYS A 167 -4.12 10.19 7.65
C LYS A 167 -3.40 11.45 7.17
N GLU A 168 -2.58 12.06 8.02
CA GLU A 168 -1.76 13.21 7.64
C GLU A 168 -0.78 12.87 6.52
N PHE A 169 -0.11 11.71 6.60
CA PHE A 169 0.84 11.25 5.59
C PHE A 169 0.17 11.11 4.21
N TRP A 170 -1.00 10.48 4.14
CA TRP A 170 -1.76 10.35 2.90
C TRP A 170 -2.24 11.70 2.34
N THR A 171 -2.61 12.63 3.21
CA THR A 171 -2.93 14.00 2.80
C THR A 171 -1.72 14.69 2.15
N MET A 172 -0.51 14.47 2.68
CA MET A 172 0.72 14.99 2.07
C MET A 172 0.98 14.35 0.70
N LEU A 173 0.80 13.03 0.56
CA LEU A 173 0.96 12.33 -0.73
C LEU A 173 0.02 12.90 -1.80
N SER A 174 -1.24 13.18 -1.46
CA SER A 174 -2.19 13.80 -2.39
C SER A 174 -1.69 15.15 -2.91
N ARG A 175 -1.13 16.01 -2.04
CA ARG A 175 -0.55 17.30 -2.46
C ARG A 175 0.69 17.14 -3.34
N ILE A 176 1.56 16.18 -3.02
CA ILE A 176 2.74 15.88 -3.83
C ILE A 176 2.32 15.44 -5.23
N ARG A 177 1.28 14.57 -5.34
CA ARG A 177 0.70 14.12 -6.60
C ARG A 177 0.12 15.30 -7.40
N GLU A 178 -0.59 16.25 -6.76
CA GLU A 178 -1.10 17.48 -7.39
C GLU A 178 0.04 18.33 -8.00
N GLY A 179 1.24 18.26 -7.43
CA GLY A 179 2.46 18.83 -7.98
C GLY A 179 3.03 18.08 -9.19
N GLY A 180 2.37 17.02 -9.67
CA GLY A 180 2.73 16.25 -10.86
C GLY A 180 3.69 15.08 -10.62
N VAL A 181 4.08 14.82 -9.37
CA VAL A 181 4.92 13.67 -9.02
C VAL A 181 4.12 12.37 -9.12
N CYS A 182 4.68 11.37 -9.83
CA CYS A 182 4.14 10.02 -9.83
C CYS A 182 4.51 9.32 -8.52
N ILE A 183 3.53 8.73 -7.83
CA ILE A 183 3.76 8.05 -6.54
C ILE A 183 3.42 6.58 -6.70
N PHE A 184 4.39 5.71 -6.43
CA PHE A 184 4.16 4.27 -6.34
C PHE A 184 4.35 3.85 -4.89
N VAL A 185 3.25 3.43 -4.25
CA VAL A 185 3.23 3.05 -2.83
C VAL A 185 2.87 1.58 -2.67
N SER A 186 3.61 0.85 -1.84
CA SER A 186 3.22 -0.48 -1.37
C SER A 186 2.59 -0.40 0.02
N THR A 187 1.58 -1.19 0.28
CA THR A 187 0.97 -1.30 1.62
C THR A 187 0.30 -2.66 1.83
N PRO A 188 0.37 -3.24 3.03
CA PRO A 188 -0.46 -4.38 3.40
C PRO A 188 -1.89 -3.96 3.82
N TYR A 189 -2.14 -2.66 4.02
CA TYR A 189 -3.41 -2.14 4.53
C TYR A 189 -4.40 -1.89 3.38
N MET A 190 -5.50 -2.66 3.38
CA MET A 190 -6.51 -2.57 2.30
C MET A 190 -7.33 -1.28 2.35
N ASP A 191 -7.47 -0.65 3.51
CA ASP A 191 -8.13 0.65 3.68
C ASP A 191 -7.37 1.79 2.97
N GLU A 192 -6.06 1.67 2.85
CA GLU A 192 -5.22 2.63 2.12
C GLU A 192 -5.39 2.54 0.60
N ALA A 193 -5.86 1.41 0.09
CA ALA A 193 -6.14 1.23 -1.33
C ALA A 193 -7.14 2.26 -1.89
N ALA A 194 -8.14 2.64 -1.07
CA ALA A 194 -9.15 3.63 -1.44
C ALA A 194 -8.59 5.06 -1.61
N LEU A 195 -7.36 5.31 -1.13
CA LEU A 195 -6.66 6.60 -1.22
C LEU A 195 -5.77 6.70 -2.47
N CYS A 196 -5.66 5.61 -3.24
CA CYS A 196 -4.93 5.56 -4.49
C CYS A 196 -5.84 5.87 -5.68
N ASP A 197 -5.28 6.42 -6.76
CA ASP A 197 -6.01 6.62 -8.02
C ASP A 197 -6.24 5.28 -8.72
N ARG A 198 -5.23 4.41 -8.70
CA ARG A 198 -5.29 3.02 -9.20
C ARG A 198 -4.49 2.11 -8.29
N ILE A 199 -4.86 0.84 -8.29
CA ILE A 199 -4.15 -0.18 -7.53
C ILE A 199 -3.89 -1.44 -8.35
N ALA A 200 -2.87 -2.20 -7.94
CA ALA A 200 -2.69 -3.59 -8.30
C ALA A 200 -2.66 -4.43 -7.01
N MET A 201 -3.35 -5.55 -7.03
CA MET A 201 -3.36 -6.51 -5.94
C MET A 201 -2.34 -7.60 -6.24
N ILE A 202 -1.43 -7.85 -5.30
CA ILE A 202 -0.38 -8.86 -5.45
C ILE A 202 -0.52 -9.93 -4.37
N SER A 203 -0.48 -11.20 -4.79
CA SER A 203 -0.45 -12.36 -3.93
C SER A 203 0.53 -13.38 -4.48
N GLU A 204 1.32 -14.03 -3.62
CA GLU A 204 2.29 -15.07 -3.98
C GLU A 204 3.20 -14.75 -5.18
N GLY A 205 3.58 -13.48 -5.32
CA GLY A 205 4.43 -12.98 -6.40
C GLY A 205 3.72 -12.79 -7.74
N ARG A 206 2.38 -12.77 -7.80
CA ARG A 206 1.56 -12.51 -9.00
C ARG A 206 0.62 -11.33 -8.79
N ILE A 207 0.37 -10.57 -9.84
CA ILE A 207 -0.76 -9.64 -9.85
C ILE A 207 -2.04 -10.45 -10.04
N ILE A 208 -2.95 -10.36 -9.08
CA ILE A 208 -4.23 -11.09 -9.09
C ILE A 208 -5.41 -10.21 -9.51
N GLY A 209 -5.23 -8.89 -9.56
CA GLY A 209 -6.24 -7.94 -9.99
C GLY A 209 -5.71 -6.51 -9.96
N GLY A 210 -6.43 -5.59 -10.57
CA GLY A 210 -6.05 -4.16 -10.57
C GLY A 210 -7.07 -3.29 -11.30
N GLY A 211 -6.99 -1.99 -11.05
CA GLY A 211 -7.89 -0.98 -11.60
C GLY A 211 -8.04 0.20 -10.64
N THR A 212 -9.06 1.03 -10.85
CA THR A 212 -9.43 2.00 -9.81
C THR A 212 -10.07 1.28 -8.62
N PRO A 213 -10.01 1.84 -7.40
CA PRO A 213 -10.69 1.24 -6.24
C PRO A 213 -12.19 0.98 -6.49
N GLN A 214 -12.85 1.84 -7.26
CA GLN A 214 -14.26 1.64 -7.61
C GLN A 214 -14.44 0.46 -8.57
N GLN A 215 -13.64 0.36 -9.63
CA GLN A 215 -13.70 -0.76 -10.59
C GLN A 215 -13.51 -2.11 -9.90
N ILE A 216 -12.61 -2.17 -8.90
CA ILE A 216 -12.36 -3.39 -8.14
C ILE A 216 -13.58 -3.76 -7.29
N ARG A 217 -14.18 -2.81 -6.58
CA ARG A 217 -15.43 -3.06 -5.82
C ARG A 217 -16.58 -3.51 -6.73
N ASP A 218 -16.75 -2.85 -7.86
CA ASP A 218 -17.81 -3.17 -8.83
C ASP A 218 -17.61 -4.54 -9.48
N SER A 219 -16.39 -5.08 -9.48
CA SER A 219 -16.07 -6.40 -10.03
C SER A 219 -16.37 -7.56 -9.06
N PHE A 220 -16.76 -7.27 -7.81
CA PHE A 220 -17.10 -8.32 -6.84
C PHE A 220 -18.31 -9.12 -7.31
N PRO A 221 -18.19 -10.45 -7.52
CA PRO A 221 -19.18 -11.20 -8.29
C PRO A 221 -20.41 -11.63 -7.49
N ASP A 222 -20.31 -11.63 -6.16
CA ASP A 222 -21.27 -12.30 -5.29
C ASP A 222 -22.06 -11.30 -4.42
N LYS A 223 -23.13 -11.78 -3.79
CA LYS A 223 -23.84 -11.03 -2.76
C LYS A 223 -23.06 -11.10 -1.45
N LEU A 224 -22.94 -9.96 -0.79
CA LEU A 224 -22.21 -9.84 0.47
C LEU A 224 -23.14 -9.35 1.58
N TYR A 225 -23.05 -9.99 2.74
CA TYR A 225 -23.76 -9.60 3.96
C TYR A 225 -22.76 -9.39 5.09
N ALA A 226 -23.06 -8.46 6.01
CA ALA A 226 -22.33 -8.32 7.26
C ALA A 226 -23.21 -8.78 8.43
N ALA A 227 -22.66 -9.68 9.25
CA ALA A 227 -23.26 -10.07 10.52
C ALA A 227 -22.46 -9.42 11.65
N LYS A 228 -23.17 -8.74 12.59
CA LYS A 228 -22.61 -8.10 13.78
C LYS A 228 -23.17 -8.76 15.03
N GLY A 229 -22.31 -8.99 16.03
CA GLY A 229 -22.68 -9.59 17.31
C GLY A 229 -21.48 -9.66 18.24
N GLU A 230 -21.71 -10.11 19.47
CA GLU A 230 -20.65 -10.15 20.51
C GLU A 230 -19.65 -11.30 20.30
N ASP A 231 -20.13 -12.47 19.89
CA ASP A 231 -19.26 -13.65 19.64
C ASP A 231 -19.04 -13.87 18.13
N ILE A 232 -18.10 -13.13 17.57
CA ILE A 232 -17.71 -13.22 16.15
C ILE A 232 -17.22 -14.63 15.79
N PHE A 233 -16.46 -15.30 16.65
CA PHE A 233 -15.90 -16.63 16.36
C PHE A 233 -16.96 -17.72 16.37
N GLY A 234 -17.92 -17.63 17.28
CA GLY A 234 -19.07 -18.53 17.31
C GLY A 234 -19.94 -18.38 16.06
N MET A 235 -20.25 -17.12 15.68
CA MET A 235 -21.02 -16.82 14.48
C MET A 235 -20.30 -17.30 13.20
N LEU A 236 -18.99 -17.08 13.06
CA LEU A 236 -18.18 -17.57 11.94
C LEU A 236 -18.32 -19.08 11.74
N ARG A 237 -18.28 -19.85 12.84
CA ARG A 237 -18.38 -21.32 12.78
C ARG A 237 -19.74 -21.77 12.25
N VAL A 238 -20.80 -21.15 12.72
CA VAL A 238 -22.16 -21.45 12.27
C VAL A 238 -22.36 -21.04 10.81
N LEU A 239 -21.96 -19.83 10.45
CA LEU A 239 -22.14 -19.30 9.11
C LEU A 239 -21.33 -20.08 8.05
N ARG A 240 -20.11 -20.49 8.36
CA ARG A 240 -19.29 -21.35 7.47
C ARG A 240 -19.88 -22.74 7.24
N ALA A 241 -20.69 -23.24 8.18
CA ALA A 241 -21.38 -24.52 8.05
C ALA A 241 -22.77 -24.39 7.40
N THR A 242 -23.21 -23.17 7.08
CA THR A 242 -24.55 -22.92 6.52
C THR A 242 -24.53 -23.17 5.01
N GLU A 243 -25.47 -23.97 4.54
CA GLU A 243 -25.63 -24.26 3.10
C GLU A 243 -25.89 -22.99 2.30
N GLY A 244 -25.22 -22.84 1.17
CA GLY A 244 -25.29 -21.67 0.30
C GLY A 244 -24.37 -20.50 0.70
N VAL A 245 -23.66 -20.59 1.83
CA VAL A 245 -22.55 -19.69 2.16
C VAL A 245 -21.30 -20.20 1.46
N LYS A 246 -20.67 -19.34 0.64
CA LYS A 246 -19.40 -19.64 -0.02
C LYS A 246 -18.23 -19.42 0.93
N GLU A 247 -18.19 -18.24 1.54
CA GLU A 247 -17.15 -17.82 2.45
C GLU A 247 -17.70 -16.98 3.59
N CYS A 248 -17.03 -17.04 4.73
CA CYS A 248 -17.32 -16.17 5.86
C CYS A 248 -16.02 -15.81 6.56
N ASN A 249 -15.71 -14.52 6.61
CA ASN A 249 -14.46 -13.99 7.16
C ASN A 249 -14.75 -12.91 8.21
N SER A 250 -13.84 -12.77 9.18
CA SER A 250 -13.96 -11.73 10.22
C SER A 250 -13.37 -10.41 9.74
N PHE A 251 -14.14 -9.34 9.95
CA PHE A 251 -13.75 -7.96 9.67
C PHE A 251 -13.97 -7.10 10.91
N GLY A 252 -12.95 -6.99 11.73
CA GLY A 252 -13.04 -6.27 13.00
C GLY A 252 -14.15 -6.80 13.91
N SER A 253 -15.25 -6.04 14.05
CA SER A 253 -16.41 -6.38 14.89
C SER A 253 -17.57 -7.02 14.11
N SER A 254 -17.36 -7.49 12.89
CA SER A 254 -18.36 -8.13 12.05
C SER A 254 -17.80 -9.35 11.32
N CYS A 255 -18.71 -10.20 10.82
CA CYS A 255 -18.39 -11.24 9.84
C CYS A 255 -18.93 -10.80 8.48
N HIS A 256 -18.12 -10.84 7.45
CA HIS A 256 -18.56 -10.71 6.07
C HIS A 256 -18.86 -12.09 5.48
N ILE A 257 -20.04 -12.23 4.88
CA ILE A 257 -20.60 -13.49 4.40
C ILE A 257 -20.85 -13.38 2.92
N THR A 258 -20.10 -14.13 2.14
CA THR A 258 -20.31 -14.25 0.68
C THR A 258 -21.23 -15.44 0.43
N VAL A 259 -22.32 -15.23 -0.31
CA VAL A 259 -23.30 -16.28 -0.60
C VAL A 259 -23.33 -16.62 -2.08
N ALA A 260 -23.63 -17.88 -2.40
CA ALA A 260 -23.83 -18.34 -3.76
C ALA A 260 -25.08 -17.71 -4.39
N GLU A 261 -25.18 -17.76 -5.71
CA GLU A 261 -26.41 -17.39 -6.41
C GLU A 261 -27.57 -18.29 -5.94
N GLY A 262 -28.67 -17.66 -5.50
CA GLY A 262 -29.79 -18.40 -4.87
C GLY A 262 -29.55 -18.82 -3.41
N GLY A 263 -28.41 -18.46 -2.81
CA GLY A 263 -28.11 -18.73 -1.39
C GLY A 263 -28.97 -17.90 -0.44
N PRO A 264 -28.77 -18.10 0.89
CA PRO A 264 -29.59 -17.48 1.93
C PRO A 264 -29.49 -15.95 1.90
N ASP A 265 -30.62 -15.27 2.09
CA ASP A 265 -30.67 -13.83 2.28
C ASP A 265 -30.37 -13.43 3.76
N ALA A 266 -30.41 -12.13 4.04
CA ALA A 266 -30.10 -11.60 5.36
C ALA A 266 -31.03 -12.16 6.46
N GLU A 267 -32.32 -12.37 6.15
CA GLU A 267 -33.30 -12.87 7.10
C GLU A 267 -33.05 -14.36 7.42
N ALA A 268 -32.76 -15.17 6.39
CA ALA A 268 -32.40 -16.56 6.53
C ALA A 268 -31.10 -16.74 7.37
N LEU A 269 -30.07 -15.94 7.08
CA LEU A 269 -28.81 -15.94 7.85
C LEU A 269 -29.04 -15.55 9.31
N ALA A 270 -29.82 -14.49 9.55
CA ALA A 270 -30.17 -14.06 10.91
C ALA A 270 -30.94 -15.16 11.66
N LYS A 271 -31.86 -15.86 10.99
CA LYS A 271 -32.62 -16.98 11.57
C LYS A 271 -31.72 -18.15 11.93
N VAL A 272 -30.76 -18.51 11.08
CA VAL A 272 -29.76 -19.55 11.36
C VAL A 272 -28.94 -19.19 12.60
N LEU A 273 -28.48 -17.94 12.70
CA LEU A 273 -27.74 -17.47 13.88
C LEU A 273 -28.58 -17.55 15.15
N ALA A 274 -29.83 -17.06 15.10
CA ALA A 274 -30.75 -17.11 16.25
C ALA A 274 -31.03 -18.55 16.72
N GLN A 275 -31.22 -19.52 15.80
CA GLN A 275 -31.40 -20.93 16.12
C GLN A 275 -30.18 -21.58 16.79
N ASN A 276 -28.98 -20.99 16.57
CA ASN A 276 -27.72 -21.42 17.19
C ASN A 276 -27.35 -20.59 18.42
N GLY A 277 -28.28 -19.81 18.99
CA GLY A 277 -28.12 -19.10 20.26
C GLY A 277 -27.63 -17.66 20.13
N PHE A 278 -27.42 -17.15 18.90
CA PHE A 278 -26.99 -15.75 18.65
C PHE A 278 -28.20 -14.83 18.47
N THR A 279 -28.92 -14.53 19.55
CA THR A 279 -30.16 -13.73 19.50
C THR A 279 -29.95 -12.22 19.40
N SER A 280 -28.77 -11.72 19.80
CA SER A 280 -28.39 -10.29 19.78
C SER A 280 -27.52 -9.94 18.57
N CYS A 281 -27.71 -10.64 17.44
CA CYS A 281 -26.98 -10.36 16.21
C CYS A 281 -27.85 -9.63 15.18
N SER A 282 -27.22 -8.89 14.28
CA SER A 282 -27.86 -8.28 13.12
C SER A 282 -27.15 -8.72 11.84
N VAL A 283 -27.93 -8.97 10.78
CA VAL A 283 -27.39 -9.28 9.45
C VAL A 283 -27.97 -8.29 8.46
N SER A 284 -27.13 -7.68 7.65
CA SER A 284 -27.53 -6.71 6.63
C SER A 284 -26.68 -6.85 5.35
N PRO A 285 -27.25 -6.54 4.18
CA PRO A 285 -26.45 -6.46 2.96
C PRO A 285 -25.42 -5.33 3.07
N VAL A 286 -24.24 -5.54 2.50
CA VAL A 286 -23.14 -4.56 2.45
C VAL A 286 -22.49 -4.56 1.09
N GLU A 287 -21.91 -3.42 0.70
CA GLU A 287 -21.07 -3.34 -0.49
C GLU A 287 -19.69 -3.92 -0.20
N ALA A 288 -19.11 -4.59 -1.19
CA ALA A 288 -17.78 -5.16 -1.05
C ALA A 288 -16.72 -4.07 -0.89
N GLY A 289 -15.85 -4.24 0.09
CA GLY A 289 -14.61 -3.49 0.23
C GLY A 289 -13.49 -4.07 -0.64
N ILE A 290 -12.37 -3.37 -0.71
CA ILE A 290 -11.16 -3.87 -1.42
C ILE A 290 -10.65 -5.18 -0.77
N GLU A 291 -10.81 -5.32 0.55
CA GLU A 291 -10.42 -6.52 1.28
C GLU A 291 -11.27 -7.74 0.90
N ASP A 292 -12.59 -7.56 0.75
CA ASP A 292 -13.48 -8.62 0.25
C ASP A 292 -13.09 -9.06 -1.16
N CYS A 293 -12.80 -8.09 -2.04
CA CYS A 293 -12.34 -8.37 -3.41
C CYS A 293 -10.99 -9.10 -3.42
N PHE A 294 -10.07 -8.69 -2.55
CA PHE A 294 -8.76 -9.36 -2.42
C PHE A 294 -8.94 -10.82 -1.98
N MET A 295 -9.75 -11.05 -0.96
CA MET A 295 -10.01 -12.42 -0.45
C MET A 295 -10.65 -13.32 -1.51
N SER A 296 -11.54 -12.78 -2.35
CA SER A 296 -12.19 -13.56 -3.41
C SER A 296 -11.27 -13.92 -4.58
N LEU A 297 -10.12 -13.25 -4.71
CA LEU A 297 -9.14 -13.45 -5.79
C LEU A 297 -7.87 -14.22 -5.36
N SER A 298 -7.67 -14.42 -4.04
CA SER A 298 -6.43 -15.00 -3.47
C SER A 298 -6.46 -16.51 -3.22
#